data_2207dfb9c1794200f81064c9fbf35eaf
#
_entry.id   2207dfb9c1794200f81064c9fbf35eaf
#
_cell.length_a   1.000
_cell.length_b   1.000
_cell.length_c   1.000
_cell.angle_alpha   90.00
_cell.angle_beta   90.00
_cell.angle_gamma   90.00
#
_symmetry.space_group_name_H-M   'P 1'
#
loop_
_entity.id
_entity.type
_entity.pdbx_description
1 polymer ?
#
loop_
_entity_poly.entity_id
_entity_poly.type
_entity_poly.pdbx_seq_one_letter_code
_entity_poly.pdbx_strand_id
1 'polypeptide(L)'
;MQKIKKIKIYFLIFVLINLLYIAPSYSLSSRQDLFENALNLSSNGKFNLALEQWNKYLELFPDDAAALSNRGNIKLVFGDSEGAIDDQDRAINLDPDELDPYINRGIAEESLGLWLKAKKD
;
A
#
# COMPACT_ATOMS: atom_id res chain seq x y z
N MET A 1 -11.76 -48.77 21.10
CA MET A 1 -12.42 -47.45 20.93
C MET A 1 -11.60 -46.26 21.37
N GLN A 2 -10.91 -46.28 22.49
CA GLN A 2 -10.08 -45.15 22.98
C GLN A 2 -8.88 -44.79 22.06
N LYS A 3 -8.19 -45.77 21.47
CA LYS A 3 -7.05 -45.52 20.55
C LYS A 3 -7.46 -44.72 19.29
N ILE A 4 -8.62 -45.03 18.75
CA ILE A 4 -9.14 -44.35 17.53
C ILE A 4 -9.51 -42.88 17.83
N LYS A 5 -10.07 -42.60 19.01
CA LYS A 5 -10.38 -41.21 19.42
C LYS A 5 -9.11 -40.38 19.60
N LYS A 6 -8.03 -40.96 20.19
CA LYS A 6 -6.74 -40.26 20.33
C LYS A 6 -6.09 -39.93 18.98
N ILE A 7 -6.11 -40.86 18.03
CA ILE A 7 -5.56 -40.66 16.68
C ILE A 7 -6.30 -39.53 15.96
N LYS A 8 -7.63 -39.44 16.06
CA LYS A 8 -8.41 -38.35 15.46
C LYS A 8 -8.08 -36.98 16.06
N ILE A 9 -7.85 -36.92 17.37
CA ILE A 9 -7.45 -35.70 18.09
C ILE A 9 -6.05 -35.25 17.65
N TYR A 10 -5.07 -36.12 17.56
CA TYR A 10 -3.72 -35.79 17.09
C TYR A 10 -3.73 -35.32 15.62
N PHE A 11 -4.55 -35.95 14.76
CA PHE A 11 -4.70 -35.54 13.38
C PHE A 11 -5.34 -34.15 13.28
N LEU A 12 -6.35 -33.85 14.10
CA LEU A 12 -6.99 -32.53 14.14
C LEU A 12 -6.03 -31.44 14.61
N ILE A 13 -5.23 -31.73 15.66
CA ILE A 13 -4.20 -30.81 16.17
C ILE A 13 -3.12 -30.59 15.11
N PHE A 14 -2.68 -31.61 14.41
CA PHE A 14 -1.70 -31.51 13.33
C PHE A 14 -2.22 -30.64 12.17
N VAL A 15 -3.48 -30.79 11.77
CA VAL A 15 -4.13 -29.96 10.75
C VAL A 15 -4.24 -28.51 11.21
N LEU A 16 -4.64 -28.25 12.47
CA LEU A 16 -4.73 -26.90 13.03
C LEU A 16 -3.37 -26.22 13.13
N ILE A 17 -2.33 -26.95 13.54
CA ILE A 17 -0.95 -26.42 13.59
C ILE A 17 -0.47 -26.05 12.18
N ASN A 18 -0.71 -26.90 11.18
CA ASN A 18 -0.35 -26.58 9.80
C ASN A 18 -1.12 -25.40 9.24
N LEU A 19 -2.41 -25.24 9.54
CA LEU A 19 -3.19 -24.08 9.18
C LEU A 19 -2.65 -22.78 9.80
N LEU A 20 -2.21 -22.83 11.06
CA LEU A 20 -1.59 -21.69 11.75
C LEU A 20 -0.20 -21.32 11.19
N TYR A 21 0.56 -22.31 10.70
CA TYR A 21 1.87 -22.08 10.10
C TYR A 21 1.81 -21.61 8.64
N ILE A 22 0.78 -22.00 7.89
CA ILE A 22 0.63 -21.67 6.47
C ILE A 22 -0.05 -20.29 6.28
N ALA A 23 -0.99 -19.94 7.15
CA ALA A 23 -1.77 -18.70 7.02
C ALA A 23 -0.92 -17.41 6.98
N PRO A 24 0.10 -17.21 7.85
CA PRO A 24 0.93 -16.01 7.77
C PRO A 24 1.82 -15.93 6.52
N SER A 25 2.26 -17.08 5.99
CA SER A 25 3.09 -17.13 4.79
C SER A 25 2.33 -16.74 3.53
N TYR A 26 1.10 -17.19 3.39
CA TYR A 26 0.23 -16.82 2.27
C TYR A 26 -0.17 -15.35 2.32
N SER A 27 -0.45 -14.80 3.51
CA SER A 27 -0.81 -13.39 3.64
C SER A 27 0.36 -12.45 3.34
N LEU A 28 1.58 -12.81 3.71
CA LEU A 28 2.78 -12.00 3.45
C LEU A 28 3.16 -12.02 1.96
N SER A 29 3.12 -13.18 1.31
CA SER A 29 3.34 -13.31 -0.13
C SER A 29 2.30 -12.49 -0.91
N SER A 30 1.04 -12.61 -0.55
CA SER A 30 -0.04 -11.84 -1.18
C SER A 30 0.12 -10.32 -1.03
N ARG A 31 0.55 -9.83 0.13
CA ARG A 31 0.83 -8.41 0.34
C ARG A 31 1.96 -7.90 -0.55
N GLN A 32 3.06 -8.65 -0.58
CA GLN A 32 4.20 -8.30 -1.41
C GLN A 32 3.85 -8.32 -2.91
N ASP A 33 3.14 -9.35 -3.37
CA ASP A 33 2.72 -9.47 -4.77
C ASP A 33 1.82 -8.29 -5.19
N LEU A 34 0.90 -7.85 -4.34
CA LEU A 34 0.04 -6.70 -4.59
C LEU A 34 0.85 -5.40 -4.67
N PHE A 35 1.79 -5.21 -3.75
CA PHE A 35 2.67 -4.04 -3.74
C PHE A 35 3.55 -3.99 -5.00
N GLU A 36 4.23 -5.08 -5.34
CA GLU A 36 5.10 -5.17 -6.51
C GLU A 36 4.34 -4.97 -7.82
N ASN A 37 3.12 -5.49 -7.91
CA ASN A 37 2.26 -5.25 -9.07
C ASN A 37 1.93 -3.77 -9.25
N ALA A 38 1.52 -3.09 -8.18
CA ALA A 38 1.23 -1.65 -8.22
C ALA A 38 2.48 -0.83 -8.58
N LEU A 39 3.64 -1.18 -7.99
CA LEU A 39 4.92 -0.54 -8.27
C LEU A 39 5.34 -0.73 -9.73
N ASN A 40 5.21 -1.94 -10.27
CA ASN A 40 5.51 -2.25 -11.67
C ASN A 40 4.64 -1.44 -12.63
N LEU A 41 3.34 -1.34 -12.37
CA LEU A 41 2.43 -0.51 -13.16
C LEU A 41 2.84 0.97 -13.13
N SER A 42 3.22 1.49 -11.96
CA SER A 42 3.73 2.86 -11.79
C SER A 42 4.99 3.10 -12.63
N SER A 43 5.96 2.21 -12.53
CA SER A 43 7.26 2.30 -13.22
C SER A 43 7.13 2.19 -14.74
N ASN A 44 6.13 1.46 -15.22
CA ASN A 44 5.84 1.31 -16.66
C ASN A 44 4.91 2.41 -17.22
N GLY A 45 4.60 3.44 -16.44
CA GLY A 45 3.76 4.56 -16.87
C GLY A 45 2.27 4.22 -17.05
N LYS A 46 1.83 3.06 -16.55
CA LYS A 46 0.42 2.64 -16.59
C LYS A 46 -0.35 3.26 -15.42
N PHE A 47 -0.35 4.59 -15.35
CA PHE A 47 -0.77 5.35 -14.16
C PHE A 47 -2.22 5.13 -13.75
N ASN A 48 -3.17 4.97 -14.70
CA ASN A 48 -4.56 4.65 -14.35
C ASN A 48 -4.68 3.30 -13.60
N LEU A 49 -4.00 2.27 -14.11
CA LEU A 49 -3.99 0.96 -13.48
C LEU A 49 -3.20 0.97 -12.17
N ALA A 50 -2.10 1.72 -12.11
CA ALA A 50 -1.32 1.88 -10.89
C ALA A 50 -2.14 2.53 -9.78
N LEU A 51 -2.90 3.60 -10.08
CA LEU A 51 -3.76 4.25 -9.10
C LEU A 51 -4.83 3.30 -8.55
N GLU A 52 -5.45 2.52 -9.44
CA GLU A 52 -6.43 1.48 -9.04
C GLU A 52 -5.81 0.43 -8.12
N GLN A 53 -4.61 -0.06 -8.45
CA GLN A 53 -3.93 -1.07 -7.63
C GLN A 53 -3.45 -0.50 -6.30
N TRP A 54 -2.94 0.73 -6.26
CA TRP A 54 -2.59 1.38 -4.99
C TRP A 54 -3.81 1.62 -4.10
N ASN A 55 -4.96 1.98 -4.67
CA ASN A 55 -6.20 2.12 -3.91
C ASN A 55 -6.61 0.77 -3.28
N LYS A 56 -6.62 -0.32 -4.06
CA LYS A 56 -6.91 -1.67 -3.54
C LYS A 56 -5.92 -2.12 -2.48
N TYR A 57 -4.64 -1.83 -2.68
CA TYR A 57 -3.61 -2.15 -1.70
C TYR A 57 -3.85 -1.42 -0.38
N LEU A 58 -4.12 -0.12 -0.43
CA LEU A 58 -4.32 0.71 0.76
C LEU A 58 -5.68 0.49 1.45
N GLU A 59 -6.67 -0.09 0.77
CA GLU A 59 -7.88 -0.61 1.43
C GLU A 59 -7.55 -1.78 2.37
N LEU A 60 -6.60 -2.63 1.98
CA LEU A 60 -6.17 -3.79 2.77
C LEU A 60 -5.08 -3.43 3.79
N PHE A 61 -4.20 -2.50 3.45
CA PHE A 61 -3.02 -2.09 4.22
C PHE A 61 -2.95 -0.56 4.33
N PRO A 62 -3.86 0.08 5.10
CA PRO A 62 -4.02 1.54 5.12
C PRO A 62 -2.83 2.30 5.70
N ASP A 63 -2.01 1.63 6.52
CA ASP A 63 -0.88 2.24 7.24
C ASP A 63 0.48 1.83 6.63
N ASP A 64 0.54 1.74 5.32
CA ASP A 64 1.78 1.52 4.57
C ASP A 64 2.30 2.83 4.00
N ALA A 65 3.35 3.39 4.63
CA ALA A 65 3.93 4.68 4.26
C ALA A 65 4.44 4.71 2.81
N ALA A 66 5.10 3.63 2.36
CA ALA A 66 5.62 3.54 1.01
C ALA A 66 4.49 3.50 -0.04
N ALA A 67 3.41 2.76 0.24
CA ALA A 67 2.25 2.71 -0.64
C ALA A 67 1.52 4.05 -0.74
N LEU A 68 1.37 4.77 0.39
CA LEU A 68 0.81 6.12 0.42
C LEU A 68 1.66 7.07 -0.42
N SER A 69 2.99 7.08 -0.24
CA SER A 69 3.88 7.95 -1.01
C SER A 69 3.81 7.64 -2.50
N ASN A 70 3.82 6.37 -2.90
CA ASN A 70 3.68 5.98 -4.30
C ASN A 70 2.33 6.40 -4.89
N ARG A 71 1.21 6.25 -4.17
CA ARG A 71 -0.09 6.72 -4.63
C ARG A 71 -0.14 8.23 -4.78
N GLY A 72 0.44 8.98 -3.83
CA GLY A 72 0.55 10.42 -3.90
C GLY A 72 1.28 10.89 -5.16
N ASN A 73 2.37 10.20 -5.54
CA ASN A 73 3.09 10.49 -6.78
C ASN A 73 2.22 10.25 -8.02
N ILE A 74 1.42 9.20 -8.05
CA ILE A 74 0.48 8.97 -9.16
C ILE A 74 -0.62 10.05 -9.20
N LYS A 75 -1.13 10.49 -8.06
CA LYS A 75 -2.09 11.59 -7.98
C LYS A 75 -1.53 12.88 -8.57
N LEU A 76 -0.25 13.19 -8.34
CA LEU A 76 0.44 14.33 -8.96
C LEU A 76 0.43 14.24 -10.49
N VAL A 77 0.66 13.07 -11.07
CA VAL A 77 0.60 12.87 -12.53
C VAL A 77 -0.78 13.26 -13.09
N PHE A 78 -1.84 13.04 -12.31
CA PHE A 78 -3.22 13.42 -12.68
C PHE A 78 -3.59 14.85 -12.29
N GLY A 79 -2.67 15.64 -11.70
CA GLY A 79 -2.92 17.01 -11.26
C GLY A 79 -3.69 17.12 -9.95
N ASP A 80 -3.90 16.02 -9.23
CA ASP A 80 -4.50 15.98 -7.88
C ASP A 80 -3.42 16.31 -6.82
N SER A 81 -3.00 17.58 -6.79
CA SER A 81 -1.96 18.04 -5.87
C SER A 81 -2.42 17.97 -4.40
N GLU A 82 -3.69 18.28 -4.12
CA GLU A 82 -4.24 18.20 -2.75
C GLU A 82 -4.25 16.76 -2.25
N GLY A 83 -4.76 15.82 -3.05
CA GLY A 83 -4.75 14.41 -2.69
C GLY A 83 -3.35 13.83 -2.58
N ALA A 84 -2.38 14.35 -3.33
CA ALA A 84 -0.98 13.98 -3.20
C ALA A 84 -0.40 14.45 -1.86
N ILE A 85 -0.64 15.72 -1.46
CA ILE A 85 -0.21 16.26 -0.17
C ILE A 85 -0.77 15.42 0.98
N ASP A 86 -2.05 15.09 0.94
CA ASP A 86 -2.70 14.24 1.98
C ASP A 86 -2.01 12.88 2.12
N ASP A 87 -1.69 12.23 1.00
CA ASP A 87 -1.01 10.94 1.02
C ASP A 87 0.43 11.07 1.54
N GLN A 88 1.17 12.13 1.17
CA GLN A 88 2.53 12.36 1.68
C GLN A 88 2.54 12.70 3.18
N ASP A 89 1.60 13.52 3.65
CA ASP A 89 1.46 13.82 5.08
C ASP A 89 1.21 12.57 5.92
N ARG A 90 0.35 11.67 5.44
CA ARG A 90 0.12 10.40 6.09
C ARG A 90 1.37 9.52 6.08
N ALA A 91 2.10 9.46 4.96
CA ALA A 91 3.34 8.71 4.86
C ALA A 91 4.38 9.22 5.86
N ILE A 92 4.57 10.54 5.97
CA ILE A 92 5.48 11.19 6.92
C ILE A 92 5.08 10.88 8.38
N ASN A 93 3.79 10.89 8.69
CA ASN A 93 3.32 10.58 10.04
C ASN A 93 3.58 9.10 10.43
N LEU A 94 3.57 8.20 9.45
CA LEU A 94 3.83 6.76 9.67
C LEU A 94 5.34 6.45 9.73
N ASP A 95 6.14 7.09 8.88
CA ASP A 95 7.59 6.94 8.80
C ASP A 95 8.26 8.30 8.60
N PRO A 96 8.55 9.02 9.70
CA PRO A 96 9.13 10.37 9.63
C PRO A 96 10.61 10.40 9.21
N ASP A 97 11.29 9.27 9.19
CA ASP A 97 12.70 9.18 8.81
C ASP A 97 12.89 8.97 7.29
N GLU A 98 11.81 8.63 6.57
CA GLU A 98 11.84 8.50 5.12
C GLU A 98 11.82 9.87 4.44
N LEU A 99 12.77 10.13 3.54
CA LEU A 99 12.96 11.45 2.92
C LEU A 99 12.06 11.70 1.70
N ASP A 100 11.76 10.65 0.94
CA ASP A 100 11.00 10.77 -0.31
C ASP A 100 9.62 11.44 -0.13
N PRO A 101 8.82 11.13 0.91
CA PRO A 101 7.55 11.82 1.13
C PRO A 101 7.66 13.33 1.34
N TYR A 102 8.74 13.81 1.97
CA TYR A 102 8.95 15.26 2.15
C TYR A 102 9.25 15.95 0.82
N ILE A 103 10.08 15.34 -0.03
CA ILE A 103 10.41 15.87 -1.36
C ILE A 103 9.14 15.88 -2.22
N ASN A 104 8.40 14.79 -2.25
CA ASN A 104 7.18 14.64 -3.04
C ASN A 104 6.09 15.62 -2.59
N ARG A 105 5.96 15.86 -1.28
CA ARG A 105 5.05 16.88 -0.75
C ARG A 105 5.44 18.28 -1.23
N GLY A 106 6.71 18.63 -1.19
CA GLY A 106 7.19 19.91 -1.70
C GLY A 106 6.85 20.13 -3.18
N ILE A 107 6.99 19.11 -4.01
CA ILE A 107 6.59 19.14 -5.42
C ILE A 107 5.07 19.34 -5.57
N ALA A 108 4.28 18.66 -4.73
CA ALA A 108 2.83 18.78 -4.74
C ALA A 108 2.36 20.19 -4.33
N GLU A 109 2.97 20.77 -3.29
CA GLU A 109 2.71 22.12 -2.81
C GLU A 109 3.05 23.17 -3.87
N GLU A 110 4.18 23.02 -4.56
CA GLU A 110 4.57 23.89 -5.66
C GLU A 110 3.56 23.82 -6.82
N SER A 111 3.18 22.62 -7.20
CA SER A 111 2.18 22.38 -8.26
C SER A 111 0.83 23.00 -7.93
N LEU A 112 0.38 22.87 -6.68
CA LEU A 112 -0.85 23.49 -6.18
C LEU A 112 -0.75 25.02 -6.20
N GLY A 113 0.38 25.57 -5.76
CA GLY A 113 0.64 27.02 -5.76
C GLY A 113 0.60 27.63 -7.16
N LEU A 114 1.22 26.98 -8.13
CA LEU A 114 1.20 27.39 -9.53
C LEU A 114 -0.21 27.35 -10.13
N TRP A 115 -0.98 26.29 -9.83
CA TRP A 115 -2.37 26.18 -10.30
C TRP A 115 -3.27 27.25 -9.70
N LEU A 116 -3.18 27.52 -8.40
CA LEU A 116 -3.95 28.56 -7.71
C LEU A 116 -3.63 29.97 -8.26
N LYS A 117 -2.35 30.21 -8.58
CA LYS A 117 -1.93 31.48 -9.21
C LYS A 117 -2.52 31.63 -10.60
N ALA A 118 -2.40 30.60 -11.44
CA ALA A 118 -2.97 30.61 -12.80
C ALA A 118 -4.50 30.80 -12.81
N LYS A 119 -5.22 30.28 -11.81
CA LYS A 119 -6.67 30.47 -11.69
C LYS A 119 -7.07 31.88 -11.26
N LYS A 120 -6.17 32.61 -10.58
CA LYS A 120 -6.44 33.98 -10.12
C LYS A 120 -6.17 35.02 -11.20
N ASP A 121 -5.24 34.75 -12.11
CA ASP A 121 -4.93 35.59 -13.29
C ASP A 121 -5.97 35.38 -14.40
#